data_1ccbe11c3c76eead5a43c7f0f6d9770a
#
_entry.id   1ccbe11c3c76eead5a43c7f0f6d9770a
#
_cell.length_a   1.000
_cell.length_b   1.000
_cell.length_c   1.000
_cell.angle_alpha   90.00
_cell.angle_beta   90.00
_cell.angle_gamma   90.00
#
_symmetry.space_group_name_H-M   'P 1'
#
loop_
_entity.id
_entity.type
_entity.pdbx_description
1 polymer ?
#
loop_
_entity_poly.entity_id
_entity_poly.type
_entity_poly.pdbx_seq_one_letter_code
_entity_poly.pdbx_strand_id
1 'polypeptide(L)'
;MERLQGVIAELASVAGAFGLEEAINSYTRAYLDSHSEDELKEHYYNFPGIDSGNKEAQALLRIALITVFEEKGKKADKEENADDKRLADAMVGVLFRDLKGEFQPAQLTNYVLVRLGDYLREMTSTPRAALSYYNEVVRREDQSYRFNANFGLADILGESLNAAEKQKAIDSLEHIFKNAPQKKQKERALYRVVSILSAKSDWDLVTTRAKEYLTTEGFRRYAAEVSFFLSESYDKRGMREDAIVSYNNTWASYTGLIRISAPSMKRVMELVWERNNGDDHQQAYQIGYKFRKSTEHLLEQMKDEERELWDSVRELVERYEGHSSVTKIVEEKTK
;
A
#
# COMPACT_ATOMS: atom_id res chain seq x y z
N MET A 1 -33.14 12.40 16.66
CA MET A 1 -31.89 12.28 17.49
C MET A 1 -32.14 11.50 18.77
N GLU A 2 -33.06 11.90 19.65
CA GLU A 2 -33.35 11.20 20.92
C GLU A 2 -33.59 9.69 20.77
N ARG A 3 -34.34 9.28 19.73
CA ARG A 3 -34.57 7.85 19.44
C ARG A 3 -33.28 7.09 19.14
N LEU A 4 -32.37 7.67 18.34
CA LEU A 4 -31.07 7.03 18.02
C LEU A 4 -30.15 6.99 19.26
N GLN A 5 -30.18 8.03 20.09
CA GLN A 5 -29.46 8.07 21.37
C GLN A 5 -29.93 6.96 22.30
N GLY A 6 -31.24 6.75 22.41
CA GLY A 6 -31.81 5.65 23.17
C GLY A 6 -31.36 4.27 22.66
N VAL A 7 -31.35 4.08 21.34
CA VAL A 7 -30.86 2.83 20.70
C VAL A 7 -29.37 2.61 21.01
N ILE A 8 -28.54 3.63 20.95
CA ILE A 8 -27.10 3.52 21.29
C ILE A 8 -26.93 3.13 22.76
N ALA A 9 -27.66 3.76 23.68
CA ALA A 9 -27.58 3.44 25.10
C ALA A 9 -28.03 2.00 25.38
N GLU A 10 -29.08 1.52 24.72
CA GLU A 10 -29.58 0.14 24.80
C GLU A 10 -28.54 -0.85 24.27
N LEU A 11 -28.02 -0.64 23.05
CA LEU A 11 -27.00 -1.49 22.47
C LEU A 11 -25.71 -1.48 23.29
N ALA A 12 -25.32 -0.34 23.83
CA ALA A 12 -24.15 -0.23 24.68
C ALA A 12 -24.27 -1.01 26.00
N SER A 13 -25.51 -1.25 26.47
CA SER A 13 -25.73 -2.07 27.68
C SER A 13 -25.43 -3.57 27.47
N VAL A 14 -25.31 -4.01 26.21
CA VAL A 14 -25.05 -5.40 25.84
C VAL A 14 -23.64 -5.50 25.28
N ALA A 15 -22.73 -6.17 26.00
CA ALA A 15 -21.35 -6.35 25.57
C ALA A 15 -21.26 -7.03 24.20
N GLY A 16 -20.50 -6.43 23.28
CA GLY A 16 -20.34 -6.94 21.91
C GLY A 16 -21.61 -6.82 21.05
N ALA A 17 -22.53 -5.90 21.37
CA ALA A 17 -23.79 -5.74 20.63
C ALA A 17 -23.53 -5.45 19.14
N PHE A 18 -24.10 -6.32 18.27
CA PHE A 18 -24.11 -6.10 16.85
C PHE A 18 -24.88 -4.83 16.51
N GLY A 19 -24.30 -3.97 15.66
CA GLY A 19 -24.94 -2.73 15.19
C GLY A 19 -24.64 -1.49 16.05
N LEU A 20 -23.91 -1.59 17.17
CA LEU A 20 -23.54 -0.41 17.98
C LEU A 20 -22.71 0.60 17.17
N GLU A 21 -21.73 0.15 16.39
CA GLU A 21 -20.91 0.99 15.52
C GLU A 21 -21.77 1.70 14.47
N GLU A 22 -22.69 0.97 13.81
CA GLU A 22 -23.60 1.54 12.81
C GLU A 22 -24.58 2.56 13.40
N ALA A 23 -25.09 2.29 14.61
CA ALA A 23 -25.96 3.22 15.31
C ALA A 23 -25.22 4.51 15.68
N ILE A 24 -23.98 4.41 16.17
CA ILE A 24 -23.11 5.58 16.48
C ILE A 24 -22.83 6.37 15.18
N ASN A 25 -22.47 5.73 14.10
CA ASN A 25 -22.21 6.39 12.82
C ASN A 25 -23.47 7.10 12.27
N SER A 26 -24.62 6.49 12.40
CA SER A 26 -25.90 7.10 12.00
C SER A 26 -26.25 8.32 12.86
N TYR A 27 -26.03 8.20 14.17
CA TYR A 27 -26.20 9.32 15.09
C TYR A 27 -25.26 10.49 14.78
N THR A 28 -23.96 10.20 14.54
CA THR A 28 -22.94 11.16 14.17
C THR A 28 -23.39 12.03 12.99
N ARG A 29 -23.86 11.39 11.92
CA ARG A 29 -24.37 12.10 10.72
C ARG A 29 -25.56 13.00 11.05
N ALA A 30 -26.56 12.45 11.73
CA ALA A 30 -27.76 13.19 12.10
C ALA A 30 -27.46 14.37 13.06
N TYR A 31 -26.46 14.23 13.93
CA TYR A 31 -26.03 15.30 14.83
C TYR A 31 -25.38 16.45 14.07
N LEU A 32 -24.50 16.13 13.13
CA LEU A 32 -23.77 17.12 12.33
C LEU A 32 -24.67 17.87 11.32
N ASP A 33 -25.88 17.41 11.04
CA ASP A 33 -26.87 18.18 10.24
C ASP A 33 -27.28 19.51 10.88
N SER A 34 -27.09 19.65 12.21
CA SER A 34 -27.54 20.83 12.97
C SER A 34 -26.54 21.35 14.02
N HIS A 35 -25.41 20.68 14.20
CA HIS A 35 -24.38 21.00 15.20
C HIS A 35 -22.99 20.95 14.58
N SER A 36 -22.04 21.62 15.20
CA SER A 36 -20.63 21.60 14.82
C SER A 36 -19.90 20.36 15.30
N GLU A 37 -18.70 20.13 14.75
CA GLU A 37 -17.81 19.05 15.18
C GLU A 37 -17.32 19.22 16.63
N ASP A 38 -17.15 20.47 17.09
CA ASP A 38 -16.75 20.78 18.46
C ASP A 38 -17.86 20.46 19.46
N GLU A 39 -19.13 20.80 19.14
CA GLU A 39 -20.30 20.42 19.92
C GLU A 39 -20.45 18.87 19.96
N LEU A 40 -20.22 18.20 18.82
CA LEU A 40 -20.23 16.73 18.79
C LEU A 40 -19.15 16.15 19.71
N LYS A 41 -17.95 16.73 19.72
CA LYS A 41 -16.86 16.31 20.59
C LYS A 41 -17.27 16.38 22.07
N GLU A 42 -17.77 17.53 22.53
CA GLU A 42 -18.24 17.69 23.91
C GLU A 42 -19.36 16.70 24.25
N HIS A 43 -20.29 16.50 23.34
CA HIS A 43 -21.40 15.57 23.49
C HIS A 43 -20.91 14.12 23.60
N TYR A 44 -19.91 13.68 22.81
CA TYR A 44 -19.37 12.33 22.83
C TYR A 44 -18.54 12.00 24.05
N TYR A 45 -17.90 12.99 24.67
CA TYR A 45 -17.21 12.80 25.96
C TYR A 45 -18.19 12.60 27.14
N ASN A 46 -19.45 13.06 26.99
CA ASN A 46 -20.50 13.01 27.99
C ASN A 46 -21.77 12.36 27.44
N PHE A 47 -21.65 11.33 26.59
CA PHE A 47 -22.80 10.78 25.87
C PHE A 47 -23.85 10.23 26.85
N PRO A 48 -25.10 10.75 26.82
CA PRO A 48 -26.14 10.33 27.74
C PRO A 48 -26.51 8.87 27.58
N GLY A 49 -26.61 8.17 28.70
CA GLY A 49 -26.97 6.74 28.73
C GLY A 49 -25.84 5.76 28.53
N ILE A 50 -24.60 6.24 28.31
CA ILE A 50 -23.39 5.38 28.32
C ILE A 50 -22.66 5.59 29.66
N ASP A 51 -22.61 4.52 30.46
CA ASP A 51 -21.87 4.50 31.70
C ASP A 51 -20.37 4.66 31.47
N SER A 52 -19.69 5.35 32.38
CA SER A 52 -18.23 5.50 32.43
C SER A 52 -17.48 4.15 32.47
N GLY A 53 -18.14 3.10 32.93
CA GLY A 53 -17.64 1.71 32.91
C GLY A 53 -17.67 1.05 31.53
N ASN A 54 -18.50 1.53 30.60
CA ASN A 54 -18.63 0.94 29.26
C ASN A 54 -17.52 1.44 28.32
N LYS A 55 -16.33 0.88 28.49
CA LYS A 55 -15.14 1.29 27.74
C LYS A 55 -15.24 1.02 26.25
N GLU A 56 -15.95 -0.02 25.86
CA GLU A 56 -16.17 -0.36 24.44
C GLU A 56 -16.98 0.73 23.72
N ALA A 57 -18.14 1.11 24.26
CA ALA A 57 -18.97 2.15 23.67
C ALA A 57 -18.29 3.51 23.67
N GLN A 58 -17.58 3.87 24.74
CA GLN A 58 -16.79 5.09 24.80
C GLN A 58 -15.71 5.13 23.71
N ALA A 59 -14.99 4.02 23.52
CA ALA A 59 -13.96 3.93 22.48
C ALA A 59 -14.54 4.07 21.07
N LEU A 60 -15.72 3.45 20.80
CA LEU A 60 -16.41 3.58 19.52
C LEU A 60 -16.87 5.03 19.24
N LEU A 61 -17.35 5.76 20.26
CA LEU A 61 -17.66 7.19 20.12
C LEU A 61 -16.42 8.02 19.76
N ARG A 62 -15.25 7.71 20.37
CA ARG A 62 -13.98 8.37 20.03
C ARG A 62 -13.57 8.09 18.58
N ILE A 63 -13.71 6.84 18.11
CA ILE A 63 -13.41 6.47 16.71
C ILE A 63 -14.36 7.16 15.73
N ALA A 64 -15.64 7.26 16.04
CA ALA A 64 -16.58 7.99 15.20
C ALA A 64 -16.19 9.48 15.08
N LEU A 65 -15.80 10.11 16.19
CA LEU A 65 -15.32 11.48 16.18
C LEU A 65 -14.02 11.65 15.36
N ILE A 66 -13.06 10.71 15.51
CA ILE A 66 -11.84 10.69 14.70
C ILE A 66 -12.19 10.65 13.21
N THR A 67 -13.14 9.80 12.81
CA THR A 67 -13.59 9.69 11.41
C THR A 67 -14.14 11.01 10.89
N VAL A 68 -14.88 11.76 11.68
CA VAL A 68 -15.39 13.10 11.32
C VAL A 68 -14.25 14.07 11.00
N PHE A 69 -13.24 14.15 11.86
CA PHE A 69 -12.07 15.02 11.62
C PHE A 69 -11.19 14.54 10.47
N GLU A 70 -11.06 13.24 10.23
CA GLU A 70 -10.39 12.70 9.02
C GLU A 70 -11.12 13.11 7.73
N GLU A 71 -12.47 13.08 7.72
CA GLU A 71 -13.25 13.53 6.58
C GLU A 71 -13.14 15.04 6.37
N LYS A 72 -13.12 15.82 7.45
CA LYS A 72 -12.88 17.27 7.41
C LYS A 72 -11.51 17.59 6.81
N GLY A 73 -10.45 16.89 7.25
CA GLY A 73 -9.10 17.04 6.69
C GLY A 73 -9.03 16.72 5.21
N LYS A 74 -9.69 15.63 4.76
CA LYS A 74 -9.79 15.25 3.34
C LYS A 74 -10.55 16.29 2.50
N LYS A 75 -11.58 16.90 3.07
CA LYS A 75 -12.34 17.98 2.40
C LYS A 75 -11.47 19.22 2.25
N ALA A 76 -10.81 19.65 3.33
CA ALA A 76 -9.90 20.79 3.32
C ALA A 76 -8.73 20.60 2.33
N ASP A 77 -8.20 19.38 2.19
CA ASP A 77 -7.16 19.03 1.21
C ASP A 77 -7.64 19.22 -0.24
N LYS A 78 -8.88 18.81 -0.53
CA LYS A 78 -9.50 19.01 -1.86
C LYS A 78 -9.80 20.46 -2.17
N GLU A 79 -10.08 21.28 -1.15
CA GLU A 79 -10.37 22.71 -1.25
C GLU A 79 -9.09 23.55 -1.15
N GLU A 80 -7.91 22.92 -1.11
CA GLU A 80 -6.58 23.55 -0.98
C GLU A 80 -6.45 24.44 0.27
N ASN A 81 -7.25 24.16 1.31
CA ASN A 81 -7.21 24.86 2.59
C ASN A 81 -6.23 24.19 3.56
N ALA A 82 -4.97 24.62 3.51
CA ALA A 82 -3.88 24.01 4.30
C ALA A 82 -4.06 24.21 5.82
N ASP A 83 -4.65 25.32 6.26
CA ASP A 83 -4.84 25.59 7.69
C ASP A 83 -5.92 24.69 8.29
N ASP A 84 -7.07 24.55 7.63
CA ASP A 84 -8.14 23.66 8.09
C ASP A 84 -7.70 22.20 8.06
N LYS A 85 -6.94 21.80 7.05
CA LYS A 85 -6.33 20.45 7.00
C LYS A 85 -5.43 20.23 8.21
N ARG A 86 -4.51 21.15 8.50
CA ARG A 86 -3.59 21.05 9.63
C ARG A 86 -4.31 20.97 10.96
N LEU A 87 -5.37 21.75 11.15
CA LEU A 87 -6.19 21.70 12.37
C LEU A 87 -6.92 20.36 12.52
N ALA A 88 -7.51 19.84 11.45
CA ALA A 88 -8.17 18.55 11.44
C ALA A 88 -7.20 17.40 11.75
N ASP A 89 -6.04 17.37 11.10
CA ASP A 89 -4.99 16.37 11.33
C ASP A 89 -4.44 16.43 12.77
N ALA A 90 -4.26 17.63 13.33
CA ALA A 90 -3.86 17.81 14.72
C ALA A 90 -4.92 17.28 15.71
N MET A 91 -6.21 17.50 15.42
CA MET A 91 -7.30 16.96 16.26
C MET A 91 -7.36 15.44 16.19
N VAL A 92 -7.21 14.84 15.02
CA VAL A 92 -7.08 13.37 14.85
C VAL A 92 -5.95 12.83 15.73
N GLY A 93 -4.79 13.49 15.73
CA GLY A 93 -3.65 13.11 16.56
C GLY A 93 -3.93 13.19 18.06
N VAL A 94 -4.66 14.22 18.52
CA VAL A 94 -5.08 14.35 19.93
C VAL A 94 -6.03 13.21 20.31
N LEU A 95 -7.07 12.96 19.51
CA LEU A 95 -8.09 11.95 19.79
C LEU A 95 -7.50 10.52 19.84
N PHE A 96 -6.57 10.19 18.95
CA PHE A 96 -5.88 8.89 19.02
C PHE A 96 -4.96 8.77 20.24
N ARG A 97 -4.34 9.86 20.67
CA ARG A 97 -3.54 9.89 21.91
C ARG A 97 -4.41 9.66 23.14
N ASP A 98 -5.56 10.32 23.19
CA ASP A 98 -6.53 10.15 24.28
C ASP A 98 -7.04 8.71 24.29
N LEU A 99 -7.44 8.17 23.14
CA LEU A 99 -7.88 6.79 23.01
C LEU A 99 -6.82 5.80 23.53
N LYS A 100 -5.56 5.99 23.16
CA LYS A 100 -4.44 5.17 23.63
C LYS A 100 -4.19 5.31 25.13
N GLY A 101 -4.39 6.49 25.70
CA GLY A 101 -4.16 6.79 27.12
C GLY A 101 -5.28 6.30 28.04
N GLU A 102 -6.53 6.36 27.58
CA GLU A 102 -7.71 6.04 28.37
C GLU A 102 -8.07 4.55 28.41
N PHE A 103 -7.67 3.77 27.37
CA PHE A 103 -8.13 2.40 27.19
C PHE A 103 -6.99 1.39 27.07
N GLN A 104 -7.14 0.26 27.76
CA GLN A 104 -6.26 -0.90 27.57
C GLN A 104 -6.69 -1.69 26.33
N PRO A 105 -5.77 -2.32 25.57
CA PRO A 105 -6.12 -3.09 24.39
C PRO A 105 -7.22 -4.14 24.61
N ALA A 106 -7.25 -4.78 25.77
CA ALA A 106 -8.27 -5.77 26.13
C ALA A 106 -9.69 -5.21 26.20
N GLN A 107 -9.85 -3.90 26.40
CA GLN A 107 -11.13 -3.19 26.53
C GLN A 107 -11.67 -2.70 25.18
N LEU A 108 -10.87 -2.78 24.11
CA LEU A 108 -11.20 -2.26 22.79
C LEU A 108 -11.75 -3.35 21.88
N THR A 109 -12.69 -3.01 20.98
CA THR A 109 -13.13 -3.92 19.93
C THR A 109 -12.01 -4.18 18.91
N ASN A 110 -12.13 -5.23 18.11
CA ASN A 110 -11.19 -5.50 17.02
C ASN A 110 -11.11 -4.34 16.01
N TYR A 111 -12.23 -3.69 15.74
CA TYR A 111 -12.27 -2.50 14.89
C TYR A 111 -11.42 -1.37 15.46
N VAL A 112 -11.62 -1.01 16.72
CA VAL A 112 -10.86 0.07 17.39
C VAL A 112 -9.37 -0.28 17.46
N LEU A 113 -9.02 -1.53 17.75
CA LEU A 113 -7.63 -2.00 17.78
C LEU A 113 -6.95 -1.86 16.42
N VAL A 114 -7.63 -2.23 15.34
CA VAL A 114 -7.09 -2.08 13.98
C VAL A 114 -6.92 -0.60 13.62
N ARG A 115 -7.92 0.24 13.89
CA ARG A 115 -7.85 1.70 13.64
C ARG A 115 -6.67 2.35 14.38
N LEU A 116 -6.47 2.00 15.66
CA LEU A 116 -5.36 2.50 16.46
C LEU A 116 -4.01 1.97 15.95
N GLY A 117 -3.97 0.70 15.54
CA GLY A 117 -2.80 0.10 14.92
C GLY A 117 -2.42 0.80 13.60
N ASP A 118 -3.39 1.05 12.72
CA ASP A 118 -3.17 1.76 11.44
C ASP A 118 -2.64 3.17 11.68
N TYR A 119 -3.24 3.92 12.61
CA TYR A 119 -2.75 5.25 12.97
C TYR A 119 -1.29 5.21 13.47
N LEU A 120 -0.97 4.30 14.40
CA LEU A 120 0.39 4.19 14.94
C LEU A 120 1.41 3.80 13.87
N ARG A 121 1.02 2.96 12.92
CA ARG A 121 1.88 2.52 11.83
C ARG A 121 2.18 3.66 10.85
N GLU A 122 1.18 4.47 10.50
CA GLU A 122 1.26 5.46 9.42
C GLU A 122 1.70 6.85 9.90
N MET A 123 1.24 7.26 11.07
CA MET A 123 1.34 8.64 11.53
C MET A 123 2.38 8.85 12.65
N THR A 124 3.11 7.82 13.06
CA THR A 124 4.10 7.96 14.14
C THR A 124 5.50 7.58 13.70
N SER A 125 6.51 8.13 14.40
CA SER A 125 7.91 7.75 14.22
C SER A 125 8.25 6.35 14.76
N THR A 126 7.28 5.68 15.40
CA THR A 126 7.44 4.36 16.01
C THR A 126 6.38 3.37 15.52
N PRO A 127 6.39 2.97 14.21
CA PRO A 127 5.39 2.07 13.64
C PRO A 127 5.26 0.74 14.38
N ARG A 128 6.35 0.27 15.01
CA ARG A 128 6.36 -0.98 15.79
C ARG A 128 5.44 -0.95 17.02
N ALA A 129 5.04 0.24 17.51
CA ALA A 129 4.06 0.36 18.58
C ALA A 129 2.69 -0.22 18.19
N ALA A 130 2.37 -0.29 16.90
CA ALA A 130 1.14 -0.89 16.39
C ALA A 130 1.08 -2.42 16.57
N LEU A 131 2.23 -3.09 16.69
CA LEU A 131 2.30 -4.56 16.78
C LEU A 131 1.46 -5.13 17.94
N SER A 132 1.43 -4.46 19.09
CA SER A 132 0.66 -4.90 20.26
C SER A 132 -0.85 -4.94 19.96
N TYR A 133 -1.36 -3.96 19.23
CA TYR A 133 -2.77 -3.83 18.86
C TYR A 133 -3.18 -4.88 17.82
N TYR A 134 -2.40 -5.04 16.75
CA TYR A 134 -2.67 -6.06 15.74
C TYR A 134 -2.56 -7.48 16.31
N ASN A 135 -1.54 -7.76 17.15
CA ASN A 135 -1.39 -9.07 17.80
C ASN A 135 -2.58 -9.39 18.70
N GLU A 136 -3.14 -8.40 19.40
CA GLU A 136 -4.35 -8.60 20.21
C GLU A 136 -5.54 -9.03 19.36
N VAL A 137 -5.76 -8.42 18.18
CA VAL A 137 -6.81 -8.83 17.23
C VAL A 137 -6.59 -10.26 16.74
N VAL A 138 -5.36 -10.61 16.36
CA VAL A 138 -5.04 -11.96 15.85
C VAL A 138 -5.19 -13.02 16.94
N ARG A 139 -4.94 -12.69 18.20
CA ARG A 139 -5.05 -13.59 19.35
C ARG A 139 -6.51 -13.94 19.72
N ARG A 140 -7.45 -13.04 19.42
CA ARG A 140 -8.86 -13.23 19.79
C ARG A 140 -9.53 -14.30 18.92
N GLU A 141 -10.56 -14.95 19.47
CA GLU A 141 -11.40 -15.91 18.74
C GLU A 141 -12.25 -15.24 17.65
N ASP A 142 -12.70 -14.00 17.93
CA ASP A 142 -13.41 -13.20 16.94
C ASP A 142 -12.55 -12.94 15.71
N GLN A 143 -13.03 -13.41 14.56
CA GLN A 143 -12.33 -13.31 13.28
C GLN A 143 -12.53 -11.96 12.57
N SER A 144 -13.37 -11.07 13.11
CA SER A 144 -13.61 -9.75 12.56
C SER A 144 -12.29 -8.95 12.55
N TYR A 145 -12.02 -8.26 11.44
CA TYR A 145 -10.80 -7.47 11.23
C TYR A 145 -9.46 -8.22 11.28
N ARG A 146 -9.47 -9.57 11.42
CA ARG A 146 -8.25 -10.36 11.51
C ARG A 146 -7.35 -10.22 10.29
N PHE A 147 -7.94 -10.17 9.07
CA PHE A 147 -7.16 -9.95 7.86
C PHE A 147 -6.53 -8.56 7.83
N ASN A 148 -7.23 -7.53 8.32
CA ASN A 148 -6.68 -6.17 8.44
C ASN A 148 -5.47 -6.14 9.37
N ALA A 149 -5.61 -6.76 10.56
CA ALA A 149 -4.51 -6.87 11.52
C ALA A 149 -3.31 -7.64 10.96
N ASN A 150 -3.55 -8.75 10.27
CA ASN A 150 -2.48 -9.51 9.62
C ASN A 150 -1.77 -8.71 8.52
N PHE A 151 -2.48 -7.87 7.74
CA PHE A 151 -1.84 -6.94 6.81
C PHE A 151 -0.98 -5.91 7.54
N GLY A 152 -1.48 -5.31 8.62
CA GLY A 152 -0.73 -4.36 9.44
C GLY A 152 0.54 -4.96 10.04
N LEU A 153 0.44 -6.19 10.58
CA LEU A 153 1.61 -6.95 11.05
C LEU A 153 2.61 -7.20 9.94
N ALA A 154 2.14 -7.66 8.78
CA ALA A 154 3.01 -7.98 7.65
C ALA A 154 3.69 -6.74 7.08
N ASP A 155 3.02 -5.59 7.06
CA ASP A 155 3.61 -4.33 6.62
C ASP A 155 4.79 -3.91 7.52
N ILE A 156 4.65 -4.04 8.85
CA ILE A 156 5.72 -3.68 9.80
C ILE A 156 6.85 -4.71 9.81
N LEU A 157 6.49 -6.00 9.90
CA LEU A 157 7.48 -7.08 10.01
C LEU A 157 8.22 -7.35 8.69
N GLY A 158 7.56 -7.08 7.56
CA GLY A 158 8.14 -7.24 6.24
C GLY A 158 9.27 -6.25 5.94
N GLU A 159 9.26 -5.09 6.57
CA GLU A 159 10.32 -4.06 6.46
C GLU A 159 11.48 -4.29 7.44
N SER A 160 11.36 -5.25 8.35
CA SER A 160 12.40 -5.56 9.32
C SER A 160 13.67 -6.08 8.65
N LEU A 161 14.83 -5.79 9.23
CA LEU A 161 16.10 -6.42 8.85
C LEU A 161 16.21 -7.87 9.37
N ASN A 162 15.35 -8.26 10.33
CA ASN A 162 15.33 -9.59 10.92
C ASN A 162 14.63 -10.60 10.01
N ALA A 163 15.36 -11.63 9.58
CA ALA A 163 14.83 -12.66 8.69
C ALA A 163 13.65 -13.45 9.30
N ALA A 164 13.64 -13.69 10.62
CA ALA A 164 12.53 -14.36 11.29
C ALA A 164 11.26 -13.50 11.32
N GLU A 165 11.38 -12.19 11.46
CA GLU A 165 10.24 -11.28 11.37
C GLU A 165 9.68 -11.23 9.94
N LYS A 166 10.55 -11.13 8.93
CA LYS A 166 10.11 -11.23 7.52
C LYS A 166 9.39 -12.56 7.24
N GLN A 167 9.86 -13.66 7.83
CA GLN A 167 9.17 -14.95 7.66
C GLN A 167 7.78 -14.93 8.28
N LYS A 168 7.61 -14.38 9.48
CA LYS A 168 6.28 -14.19 10.11
C LYS A 168 5.35 -13.34 9.25
N ALA A 169 5.89 -12.28 8.60
CA ALA A 169 5.12 -11.47 7.67
C ALA A 169 4.62 -12.30 6.47
N ILE A 170 5.50 -13.10 5.87
CA ILE A 170 5.15 -14.00 4.76
C ILE A 170 4.07 -14.99 5.21
N ASP A 171 4.24 -15.66 6.36
CA ASP A 171 3.28 -16.65 6.88
C ASP A 171 1.89 -16.03 7.08
N SER A 172 1.83 -14.81 7.62
CA SER A 172 0.57 -14.05 7.79
C SER A 172 -0.10 -13.73 6.45
N LEU A 173 0.68 -13.31 5.45
CA LEU A 173 0.19 -13.01 4.10
C LEU A 173 -0.26 -14.27 3.35
N GLU A 174 0.47 -15.37 3.49
CA GLU A 174 0.08 -16.67 2.95
C GLU A 174 -1.25 -17.17 3.55
N HIS A 175 -1.46 -16.94 4.85
CA HIS A 175 -2.74 -17.23 5.48
C HIS A 175 -3.88 -16.39 4.86
N ILE A 176 -3.65 -15.10 4.61
CA ILE A 176 -4.63 -14.25 3.93
C ILE A 176 -4.87 -14.74 2.50
N PHE A 177 -3.81 -15.01 1.74
CA PHE A 177 -3.92 -15.49 0.36
C PHE A 177 -4.80 -16.74 0.24
N LYS A 178 -4.64 -17.69 1.17
CA LYS A 178 -5.43 -18.93 1.20
C LYS A 178 -6.88 -18.71 1.64
N ASN A 179 -7.12 -17.91 2.68
CA ASN A 179 -8.37 -17.92 3.43
C ASN A 179 -9.25 -16.68 3.25
N ALA A 180 -8.72 -15.56 2.72
CA ALA A 180 -9.53 -14.36 2.56
C ALA A 180 -10.69 -14.58 1.58
N PRO A 181 -11.89 -14.09 1.89
CA PRO A 181 -13.05 -14.27 1.01
C PRO A 181 -12.99 -13.38 -0.24
N GLN A 182 -12.30 -12.24 -0.15
CA GLN A 182 -12.25 -11.27 -1.23
C GLN A 182 -11.01 -11.46 -2.10
N LYS A 183 -11.19 -11.57 -3.41
CA LYS A 183 -10.12 -11.67 -4.40
C LYS A 183 -9.10 -10.53 -4.27
N LYS A 184 -9.55 -9.31 -4.01
CA LYS A 184 -8.69 -8.13 -3.82
C LYS A 184 -7.72 -8.30 -2.65
N GLN A 185 -8.15 -8.93 -1.55
CA GLN A 185 -7.29 -9.22 -0.40
C GLN A 185 -6.25 -10.29 -0.75
N LYS A 186 -6.66 -11.36 -1.46
CA LYS A 186 -5.74 -12.39 -1.94
C LYS A 186 -4.68 -11.83 -2.88
N GLU A 187 -5.09 -10.99 -3.83
CA GLU A 187 -4.20 -10.32 -4.77
C GLU A 187 -3.15 -9.46 -4.04
N ARG A 188 -3.59 -8.61 -3.10
CA ARG A 188 -2.68 -7.80 -2.28
C ARG A 188 -1.72 -8.65 -1.46
N ALA A 189 -2.21 -9.73 -0.86
CA ALA A 189 -1.40 -10.61 -0.03
C ALA A 189 -0.29 -11.28 -0.85
N LEU A 190 -0.61 -11.87 -2.01
CA LEU A 190 0.38 -12.52 -2.86
C LEU A 190 1.42 -11.53 -3.42
N TYR A 191 0.99 -10.33 -3.82
CA TYR A 191 1.92 -9.26 -4.20
C TYR A 191 2.91 -8.93 -3.07
N ARG A 192 2.42 -8.76 -1.83
CA ARG A 192 3.28 -8.45 -0.68
C ARG A 192 4.24 -9.61 -0.35
N VAL A 193 3.80 -10.86 -0.52
CA VAL A 193 4.70 -12.02 -0.40
C VAL A 193 5.85 -11.91 -1.40
N VAL A 194 5.56 -11.65 -2.67
CA VAL A 194 6.59 -11.47 -3.72
C VAL A 194 7.57 -10.36 -3.35
N SER A 195 7.04 -9.20 -2.92
CA SER A 195 7.85 -8.04 -2.52
C SER A 195 8.79 -8.36 -1.35
N ILE A 196 8.30 -9.03 -0.29
CA ILE A 196 9.11 -9.39 0.88
C ILE A 196 10.17 -10.45 0.51
N LEU A 197 9.81 -11.43 -0.33
CA LEU A 197 10.75 -12.45 -0.82
C LEU A 197 11.88 -11.82 -1.65
N SER A 198 11.55 -10.85 -2.52
CA SER A 198 12.55 -10.07 -3.26
C SER A 198 13.50 -9.33 -2.31
N ALA A 199 12.96 -8.65 -1.29
CA ALA A 199 13.77 -7.99 -0.26
C ALA A 199 14.59 -8.95 0.62
N LYS A 200 14.26 -10.26 0.65
CA LYS A 200 15.06 -11.34 1.25
C LYS A 200 16.09 -11.92 0.28
N SER A 201 16.03 -11.55 -0.99
CA SER A 201 16.81 -12.18 -2.06
C SER A 201 16.53 -13.68 -2.24
N ASP A 202 15.32 -14.12 -1.91
CA ASP A 202 14.88 -15.52 -2.10
C ASP A 202 14.30 -15.72 -3.51
N TRP A 203 15.20 -15.67 -4.50
CA TRP A 203 14.84 -15.55 -5.91
C TRP A 203 14.09 -16.75 -6.48
N ASP A 204 14.28 -17.94 -5.93
CA ASP A 204 13.51 -19.13 -6.34
C ASP A 204 12.04 -19.01 -5.93
N LEU A 205 11.79 -18.59 -4.70
CA LEU A 205 10.43 -18.32 -4.23
C LEU A 205 9.82 -17.11 -4.91
N VAL A 206 10.59 -16.03 -5.18
CA VAL A 206 10.11 -14.89 -5.99
C VAL A 206 9.61 -15.38 -7.34
N THR A 207 10.41 -16.22 -8.06
CA THR A 207 10.00 -16.77 -9.36
C THR A 207 8.68 -17.54 -9.25
N THR A 208 8.57 -18.40 -8.24
CA THR A 208 7.38 -19.25 -8.06
C THR A 208 6.13 -18.42 -7.78
N ARG A 209 6.21 -17.50 -6.81
CA ARG A 209 5.08 -16.67 -6.39
C ARG A 209 4.70 -15.61 -7.40
N ALA A 210 5.67 -15.03 -8.11
CA ALA A 210 5.38 -14.10 -9.19
C ALA A 210 4.64 -14.78 -10.36
N LYS A 211 5.05 -15.97 -10.76
CA LYS A 211 4.33 -16.78 -11.76
C LYS A 211 2.91 -17.09 -11.30
N GLU A 212 2.73 -17.52 -10.06
CA GLU A 212 1.41 -17.78 -9.48
C GLU A 212 0.51 -16.53 -9.56
N TYR A 213 1.04 -15.36 -9.20
CA TYR A 213 0.30 -14.10 -9.32
C TYR A 213 -0.12 -13.82 -10.76
N LEU A 214 0.84 -13.88 -11.70
CA LEU A 214 0.61 -13.51 -13.11
C LEU A 214 -0.31 -14.48 -13.85
N THR A 215 -0.43 -15.74 -13.38
CA THR A 215 -1.32 -16.76 -13.96
C THR A 215 -2.67 -16.83 -13.24
N THR A 216 -2.83 -16.19 -12.08
CA THR A 216 -4.11 -16.18 -11.36
C THR A 216 -5.11 -15.27 -12.04
N GLU A 217 -6.22 -15.85 -12.46
CA GLU A 217 -7.26 -15.12 -13.18
C GLU A 217 -7.77 -13.91 -12.41
N GLY A 218 -7.71 -12.72 -13.06
CA GLY A 218 -8.19 -11.44 -12.56
C GLY A 218 -7.28 -10.77 -11.53
N PHE A 219 -6.06 -11.25 -11.32
CA PHE A 219 -5.02 -10.49 -10.64
C PHE A 219 -4.36 -9.54 -11.66
N ARG A 220 -4.51 -8.23 -11.46
CA ARG A 220 -4.02 -7.21 -12.41
C ARG A 220 -3.43 -5.98 -11.74
N ARG A 221 -3.83 -5.69 -10.51
CA ARG A 221 -3.52 -4.43 -9.84
C ARG A 221 -2.02 -4.18 -9.68
N TYR A 222 -1.26 -5.24 -9.40
CA TYR A 222 0.19 -5.19 -9.18
C TYR A 222 0.96 -5.98 -10.23
N ALA A 223 0.35 -6.23 -11.40
CA ALA A 223 0.94 -7.08 -12.43
C ALA A 223 2.24 -6.49 -13.00
N ALA A 224 2.36 -5.17 -13.09
CA ALA A 224 3.56 -4.50 -13.57
C ALA A 224 4.75 -4.73 -12.61
N GLU A 225 4.55 -4.48 -11.32
CA GLU A 225 5.57 -4.68 -10.29
C GLU A 225 5.94 -6.15 -10.16
N VAL A 226 4.96 -7.06 -10.21
CA VAL A 226 5.22 -8.50 -10.13
C VAL A 226 5.97 -9.00 -11.36
N SER A 227 5.67 -8.48 -12.55
CA SER A 227 6.42 -8.79 -13.77
C SER A 227 7.88 -8.31 -13.66
N PHE A 228 8.09 -7.16 -13.07
CA PHE A 228 9.43 -6.66 -12.79
C PHE A 228 10.20 -7.57 -11.81
N PHE A 229 9.59 -7.95 -10.68
CA PHE A 229 10.18 -8.88 -9.72
C PHE A 229 10.50 -10.25 -10.35
N LEU A 230 9.64 -10.75 -11.24
CA LEU A 230 9.91 -11.98 -11.98
C LEU A 230 11.15 -11.83 -12.87
N SER A 231 11.27 -10.72 -13.57
CA SER A 231 12.42 -10.43 -14.44
C SER A 231 13.71 -10.33 -13.62
N GLU A 232 13.65 -9.60 -12.51
CA GLU A 232 14.77 -9.47 -11.57
C GLU A 232 15.19 -10.84 -10.99
N SER A 233 14.21 -11.71 -10.68
CA SER A 233 14.52 -13.05 -10.15
C SER A 233 15.30 -13.91 -11.14
N TYR A 234 14.98 -13.84 -12.43
CA TYR A 234 15.77 -14.53 -13.46
C TYR A 234 17.19 -13.97 -13.56
N ASP A 235 17.32 -12.64 -13.56
CA ASP A 235 18.61 -11.97 -13.65
C ASP A 235 19.52 -12.33 -12.45
N LYS A 236 19.00 -12.22 -11.22
CA LYS A 236 19.75 -12.57 -10.00
C LYS A 236 20.13 -14.04 -9.88
N ARG A 237 19.42 -14.91 -10.56
CA ARG A 237 19.73 -16.36 -10.66
C ARG A 237 20.67 -16.67 -11.83
N GLY A 238 21.12 -15.68 -12.58
CA GLY A 238 22.02 -15.85 -13.73
C GLY A 238 21.33 -16.46 -14.96
N MET A 239 20.01 -16.51 -15.00
CA MET A 239 19.20 -17.00 -16.13
C MET A 239 19.05 -15.88 -17.18
N ARG A 240 20.18 -15.54 -17.82
CA ARG A 240 20.30 -14.34 -18.68
C ARG A 240 19.24 -14.26 -19.77
N GLU A 241 19.02 -15.32 -20.51
CA GLU A 241 18.07 -15.32 -21.63
C GLU A 241 16.62 -15.14 -21.14
N ASP A 242 16.25 -15.84 -20.05
CA ASP A 242 14.93 -15.68 -19.44
C ASP A 242 14.75 -14.25 -18.89
N ALA A 243 15.81 -13.67 -18.31
CA ALA A 243 15.80 -12.28 -17.83
C ALA A 243 15.58 -11.29 -18.97
N ILE A 244 16.33 -11.41 -20.09
CA ILE A 244 16.17 -10.57 -21.28
C ILE A 244 14.74 -10.63 -21.78
N VAL A 245 14.19 -11.82 -21.97
CA VAL A 245 12.82 -12.01 -22.44
C VAL A 245 11.80 -11.42 -21.47
N SER A 246 11.97 -11.69 -20.16
CA SER A 246 11.03 -11.24 -19.13
C SER A 246 11.03 -9.71 -18.97
N TYR A 247 12.20 -9.08 -18.89
CA TYR A 247 12.30 -7.61 -18.84
C TYR A 247 11.77 -6.95 -20.11
N ASN A 248 12.05 -7.54 -21.29
CA ASN A 248 11.53 -7.03 -22.57
C ASN A 248 10.00 -7.06 -22.61
N ASN A 249 9.39 -8.15 -22.15
CA ASN A 249 7.93 -8.25 -22.03
C ASN A 249 7.37 -7.26 -20.99
N THR A 250 8.08 -7.05 -19.89
CA THR A 250 7.66 -6.12 -18.83
C THR A 250 7.59 -4.68 -19.34
N TRP A 251 8.66 -4.16 -19.95
CA TRP A 251 8.62 -2.78 -20.48
C TRP A 251 7.61 -2.62 -21.61
N ALA A 252 7.49 -3.59 -22.49
CA ALA A 252 6.56 -3.53 -23.62
C ALA A 252 5.10 -3.53 -23.19
N SER A 253 4.76 -4.32 -22.15
CA SER A 253 3.41 -4.40 -21.61
C SER A 253 3.03 -3.16 -20.76
N TYR A 254 4.01 -2.50 -20.15
CA TYR A 254 3.79 -1.41 -19.20
C TYR A 254 4.55 -0.13 -19.58
N THR A 255 4.66 0.17 -20.87
CA THR A 255 5.43 1.29 -21.43
C THR A 255 5.11 2.63 -20.77
N GLY A 256 3.83 2.90 -20.43
CA GLY A 256 3.40 4.13 -19.76
C GLY A 256 3.73 4.21 -18.26
N LEU A 257 4.15 3.12 -17.64
CA LEU A 257 4.57 3.09 -16.24
C LEU A 257 6.09 3.22 -16.15
N ILE A 258 6.61 4.45 -16.26
CA ILE A 258 8.06 4.72 -16.36
C ILE A 258 8.86 4.10 -15.21
N ARG A 259 8.32 4.08 -14.00
CA ARG A 259 8.97 3.44 -12.82
C ARG A 259 9.26 1.93 -13.00
N ILE A 260 8.54 1.28 -13.92
CA ILE A 260 8.70 -0.15 -14.23
C ILE A 260 9.40 -0.33 -15.58
N SER A 261 8.96 0.42 -16.60
CA SER A 261 9.43 0.23 -17.96
C SER A 261 10.85 0.72 -18.19
N ALA A 262 11.26 1.85 -17.58
CA ALA A 262 12.60 2.37 -17.74
C ALA A 262 13.68 1.49 -17.09
N PRO A 263 13.57 1.05 -15.82
CA PRO A 263 14.52 0.10 -15.25
C PRO A 263 14.56 -1.23 -16.01
N SER A 264 13.40 -1.75 -16.46
CA SER A 264 13.34 -2.96 -17.28
C SER A 264 14.10 -2.79 -18.57
N MET A 265 13.87 -1.68 -19.30
CA MET A 265 14.58 -1.37 -20.55
C MET A 265 16.08 -1.24 -20.34
N LYS A 266 16.49 -0.48 -19.33
CA LYS A 266 17.89 -0.31 -18.99
C LYS A 266 18.58 -1.66 -18.81
N ARG A 267 17.94 -2.55 -18.04
CA ARG A 267 18.52 -3.87 -17.76
C ARG A 267 18.56 -4.78 -18.99
N VAL A 268 17.55 -4.74 -19.85
CA VAL A 268 17.59 -5.44 -21.16
C VAL A 268 18.79 -4.99 -21.98
N MET A 269 18.97 -3.67 -22.12
CA MET A 269 20.10 -3.11 -22.88
C MET A 269 21.43 -3.59 -22.32
N GLU A 270 21.62 -3.55 -21.00
CA GLU A 270 22.84 -4.02 -20.34
C GLU A 270 23.07 -5.52 -20.58
N LEU A 271 22.07 -6.35 -20.35
CA LEU A 271 22.18 -7.82 -20.51
C LEU A 271 22.49 -8.23 -21.96
N VAL A 272 21.85 -7.59 -22.95
CA VAL A 272 22.10 -7.84 -24.37
C VAL A 272 23.50 -7.35 -24.74
N TRP A 273 23.92 -6.17 -24.28
CA TRP A 273 25.27 -5.65 -24.49
C TRP A 273 26.34 -6.56 -23.91
N GLU A 274 26.18 -7.01 -22.66
CA GLU A 274 27.09 -7.88 -21.95
C GLU A 274 27.17 -9.30 -22.55
N ARG A 275 26.13 -9.76 -23.24
CA ARG A 275 26.11 -11.04 -23.93
C ARG A 275 27.13 -11.06 -25.07
N ASN A 276 27.26 -9.95 -25.78
CA ASN A 276 28.28 -9.65 -26.80
C ASN A 276 28.39 -10.77 -27.86
N ASN A 277 27.25 -11.20 -28.41
CA ASN A 277 27.18 -12.23 -29.42
C ASN A 277 26.60 -11.67 -30.73
N GLY A 278 27.32 -11.79 -31.85
CA GLY A 278 26.88 -11.27 -33.14
C GLY A 278 26.58 -9.77 -33.11
N ASP A 279 25.32 -9.41 -33.41
CA ASP A 279 24.84 -8.02 -33.49
C ASP A 279 24.29 -7.46 -32.17
N ASP A 280 24.64 -8.07 -31.04
CA ASP A 280 24.06 -7.69 -29.73
C ASP A 280 24.26 -6.22 -29.37
N HIS A 281 25.41 -5.62 -29.69
CA HIS A 281 25.66 -4.20 -29.45
C HIS A 281 24.68 -3.32 -30.25
N GLN A 282 24.49 -3.65 -31.53
CA GLN A 282 23.53 -2.95 -32.38
C GLN A 282 22.09 -3.15 -31.87
N GLN A 283 21.76 -4.36 -31.45
CA GLN A 283 20.44 -4.70 -30.91
C GLN A 283 20.16 -3.94 -29.61
N ALA A 284 21.12 -3.90 -28.67
CA ALA A 284 20.99 -3.16 -27.41
C ALA A 284 20.73 -1.66 -27.64
N TYR A 285 21.45 -1.06 -28.61
CA TYR A 285 21.20 0.33 -29.01
C TYR A 285 19.81 0.52 -29.60
N GLN A 286 19.40 -0.34 -30.53
CA GLN A 286 18.10 -0.22 -31.24
C GLN A 286 16.90 -0.32 -30.28
N ILE A 287 16.94 -1.24 -29.32
CA ILE A 287 15.83 -1.39 -28.37
C ILE A 287 15.72 -0.19 -27.43
N GLY A 288 16.84 0.35 -26.95
CA GLY A 288 16.87 1.57 -26.15
C GLY A 288 16.39 2.80 -26.91
N TYR A 289 16.84 2.95 -28.18
CA TYR A 289 16.36 4.01 -29.05
C TYR A 289 14.84 3.93 -29.27
N LYS A 290 14.31 2.73 -29.52
CA LYS A 290 12.87 2.49 -29.66
C LYS A 290 12.10 2.87 -28.39
N PHE A 291 12.59 2.49 -27.23
CA PHE A 291 11.98 2.87 -25.95
C PHE A 291 11.93 4.40 -25.82
N ARG A 292 13.04 5.09 -26.04
CA ARG A 292 13.11 6.55 -25.97
C ARG A 292 12.05 7.19 -26.86
N LYS A 293 11.94 6.76 -28.11
CA LYS A 293 10.95 7.29 -29.05
C LYS A 293 9.51 7.01 -28.65
N SER A 294 9.23 5.83 -28.13
CA SER A 294 7.87 5.46 -27.71
C SER A 294 7.40 6.16 -26.42
N THR A 295 8.32 6.69 -25.61
CA THR A 295 8.00 7.31 -24.32
C THR A 295 8.29 8.82 -24.25
N GLU A 296 8.90 9.41 -25.30
CA GLU A 296 9.27 10.83 -25.34
C GLU A 296 8.06 11.77 -25.13
N HIS A 297 6.89 11.39 -25.62
CA HIS A 297 5.65 12.16 -25.42
C HIS A 297 5.16 12.21 -23.96
N LEU A 298 5.67 11.37 -23.05
CA LEU A 298 5.33 11.35 -21.65
C LEU A 298 6.17 12.33 -20.80
N LEU A 299 7.24 12.89 -21.38
CA LEU A 299 8.23 13.69 -20.65
C LEU A 299 7.64 14.86 -19.85
N GLU A 300 6.63 15.53 -20.39
CA GLU A 300 5.98 16.67 -19.73
C GLU A 300 5.12 16.25 -18.51
N GLN A 301 4.73 14.98 -18.46
CA GLN A 301 3.87 14.42 -17.41
C GLN A 301 4.67 13.67 -16.34
N MET A 302 5.96 13.42 -16.59
CA MET A 302 6.82 12.68 -15.67
C MET A 302 7.15 13.51 -14.43
N LYS A 303 7.07 12.85 -13.26
CA LYS A 303 7.63 13.36 -12.00
C LYS A 303 9.15 13.29 -12.05
N ASP A 304 9.82 14.05 -11.17
CA ASP A 304 11.28 14.12 -11.13
C ASP A 304 11.94 12.75 -11.05
N GLU A 305 11.45 11.85 -10.17
CA GLU A 305 11.97 10.47 -10.05
C GLU A 305 11.81 9.65 -11.35
N GLU A 306 10.71 9.81 -12.06
CA GLU A 306 10.46 9.12 -13.34
C GLU A 306 11.34 9.69 -14.44
N ARG A 307 11.58 10.99 -14.38
CA ARG A 307 12.48 11.68 -15.30
C ARG A 307 13.91 11.18 -15.15
N GLU A 308 14.40 11.03 -13.92
CA GLU A 308 15.73 10.48 -13.64
C GLU A 308 15.88 9.06 -14.20
N LEU A 309 14.87 8.21 -14.00
CA LEU A 309 14.87 6.85 -14.55
C LEU A 309 14.92 6.84 -16.09
N TRP A 310 14.09 7.67 -16.71
CA TRP A 310 14.07 7.83 -18.17
C TRP A 310 15.40 8.37 -18.70
N ASP A 311 15.96 9.40 -18.06
CA ASP A 311 17.27 9.99 -18.43
C ASP A 311 18.39 8.95 -18.33
N SER A 312 18.34 8.03 -17.37
CA SER A 312 19.32 6.96 -17.26
C SER A 312 19.32 6.00 -18.47
N VAL A 313 18.16 5.78 -19.09
CA VAL A 313 18.07 5.00 -20.33
C VAL A 313 18.60 5.82 -21.52
N ARG A 314 18.25 7.12 -21.59
CA ARG A 314 18.74 8.03 -22.63
C ARG A 314 20.27 8.08 -22.64
N GLU A 315 20.91 8.28 -21.49
CA GLU A 315 22.36 8.32 -21.35
C GLU A 315 23.03 7.02 -21.80
N LEU A 316 22.37 5.86 -21.50
CA LEU A 316 22.86 4.57 -21.96
C LEU A 316 22.76 4.43 -23.49
N VAL A 317 21.66 4.90 -24.09
CA VAL A 317 21.49 4.94 -25.57
C VAL A 317 22.58 5.81 -26.20
N GLU A 318 22.82 7.01 -25.69
CA GLU A 318 23.87 7.94 -26.19
C GLU A 318 25.28 7.32 -26.09
N ARG A 319 25.56 6.63 -24.99
CA ARG A 319 26.82 5.90 -24.81
C ARG A 319 26.99 4.78 -25.84
N TYR A 320 25.96 4.01 -26.09
CA TYR A 320 26.02 2.92 -27.07
C TYR A 320 26.10 3.43 -28.51
N GLU A 321 25.42 4.54 -28.82
CA GLU A 321 25.51 5.21 -30.12
C GLU A 321 26.94 5.62 -30.49
N GLY A 322 27.76 6.00 -29.50
CA GLY A 322 29.17 6.37 -29.70
C GLY A 322 30.12 5.19 -29.91
N HIS A 323 29.65 3.94 -29.79
CA HIS A 323 30.51 2.77 -29.90
C HIS A 323 30.75 2.37 -31.37
N SER A 324 31.97 1.97 -31.70
CA SER A 324 32.38 1.64 -33.09
C SER A 324 31.64 0.48 -33.76
N SER A 325 31.04 -0.41 -32.94
CA SER A 325 30.22 -1.54 -33.43
C SER A 325 28.76 -1.18 -33.66
N VAL A 326 28.36 0.06 -33.45
CA VAL A 326 26.96 0.49 -33.56
C VAL A 326 26.83 1.45 -34.73
N THR A 327 25.85 1.13 -35.60
CA THR A 327 25.45 2.03 -36.68
C THR A 327 24.33 2.96 -36.19
N LYS A 328 24.60 4.26 -36.24
CA LYS A 328 23.66 5.30 -35.80
C LYS A 328 22.38 5.28 -36.64
N ILE A 329 21.21 5.34 -35.97
CA ILE A 329 19.93 5.51 -36.65
C ILE A 329 19.79 6.97 -37.07
N VAL A 330 19.71 7.19 -38.37
CA VAL A 330 19.46 8.53 -38.94
C VAL A 330 17.94 8.72 -39.05
N GLU A 331 17.40 9.70 -38.35
CA GLU A 331 16.00 10.09 -38.49
C GLU A 331 15.79 10.74 -39.85
N GLU A 332 15.01 10.13 -40.72
CA GLU A 332 14.48 10.84 -41.89
C GLU A 332 13.56 11.96 -41.37
N LYS A 333 13.97 13.22 -41.61
CA LYS A 333 13.10 14.37 -41.36
C LYS A 333 11.90 14.21 -42.30
N THR A 334 10.78 13.73 -41.76
CA THR A 334 9.49 13.85 -42.44
C THR A 334 9.25 15.34 -42.70
N LYS A 335 9.33 15.73 -43.97
CA LYS A 335 9.01 17.09 -44.45
C LYS A 335 7.50 17.34 -44.37
#